data_bacb073efbe5a9c325f95ceb9123d90b
#
_entry.id   bacb073efbe5a9c325f95ceb9123d90b
#
_cell.length_a   1.000
_cell.length_b   1.000
_cell.length_c   1.000
_cell.angle_alpha   90.00
_cell.angle_beta   90.00
_cell.angle_gamma   90.00
#
_symmetry.space_group_name_H-M   'P 1'
#
loop_
_entity.id
_entity.type
_entity.pdbx_description
1 polymer ?
#
loop_
_entity_poly.entity_id
_entity_poly.type
_entity_poly.pdbx_seq_one_letter_code
_entity_poly.pdbx_strand_id
1 'polypeptide(L)'
;MSFELRVKKNTPLTGETDSKLVAETFLKLIGYLSSGEKVNSIPFRLFACFLFHPQKEWMVDELTIELKTTKATVYRHLNKIKALDILEEGKIDEGKKAKKTYKIRYGNLKKAWNFVEANVELAMNNYGETVNHLQKLVEAK
;
A
#
# COMPACT_ATOMS: atom_id res chain seq x y z
N MET A 1 5.48 9.57 -11.06
CA MET A 1 5.03 8.83 -9.88
C MET A 1 5.07 7.36 -10.15
N SER A 2 5.66 6.59 -9.27
CA SER A 2 5.81 5.14 -9.45
C SER A 2 5.04 4.36 -8.39
N PHE A 3 4.66 3.14 -8.75
CA PHE A 3 4.09 2.18 -7.82
C PHE A 3 5.15 1.15 -7.49
N GLU A 4 5.22 0.73 -6.23
CA GLU A 4 6.08 -0.36 -5.83
C GLU A 4 5.22 -1.48 -5.29
N LEU A 5 4.76 -2.31 -6.20
CA LEU A 5 4.03 -3.50 -5.83
C LEU A 5 4.52 -4.67 -6.68
N ARG A 6 4.58 -5.84 -6.06
CA ARG A 6 4.94 -7.07 -6.75
C ARG A 6 3.70 -7.68 -7.37
N VAL A 7 3.82 -8.08 -8.64
CA VAL A 7 2.75 -8.79 -9.34
C VAL A 7 3.25 -10.18 -9.68
N LYS A 8 2.57 -11.21 -9.21
CA LYS A 8 2.92 -12.59 -9.52
C LYS A 8 1.69 -13.46 -9.60
N LYS A 9 1.83 -14.59 -10.30
CA LYS A 9 0.75 -15.57 -10.41
C LYS A 9 0.31 -16.03 -9.03
N ASN A 10 -0.99 -16.08 -8.81
CA ASN A 10 -1.54 -16.49 -7.52
C ASN A 10 -2.94 -17.03 -7.70
N THR A 11 -3.44 -17.69 -6.65
CA THR A 11 -4.82 -18.13 -6.58
C THR A 11 -5.53 -17.28 -5.53
N PRO A 12 -6.71 -16.71 -5.84
CA PRO A 12 -7.43 -15.89 -4.87
C PRO A 12 -7.73 -16.67 -3.59
N LEU A 13 -7.46 -16.07 -2.44
CA LEU A 13 -7.67 -16.68 -1.14
C LEU A 13 -9.07 -16.31 -0.61
N THR A 14 -10.09 -16.84 -1.27
CA THR A 14 -11.49 -16.50 -0.99
C THR A 14 -12.21 -17.50 -0.08
N GLY A 15 -11.59 -18.65 0.19
CA GLY A 15 -12.14 -19.66 1.10
C GLY A 15 -11.68 -19.50 2.55
N GLU A 16 -10.73 -18.63 2.82
CA GLU A 16 -10.21 -18.39 4.17
C GLU A 16 -11.05 -17.33 4.86
N THR A 17 -11.39 -17.56 6.14
CA THR A 17 -12.22 -16.62 6.92
C THR A 17 -11.44 -15.82 7.96
N ASP A 18 -10.19 -16.19 8.24
CA ASP A 18 -9.34 -15.43 9.16
C ASP A 18 -8.79 -14.20 8.43
N SER A 19 -9.34 -13.02 8.75
CA SER A 19 -8.96 -11.77 8.10
C SER A 19 -7.47 -11.45 8.24
N LYS A 20 -6.85 -11.79 9.35
CA LYS A 20 -5.42 -11.54 9.55
C LYS A 20 -4.57 -12.44 8.67
N LEU A 21 -4.97 -13.70 8.51
CA LEU A 21 -4.25 -14.62 7.63
C LEU A 21 -4.38 -14.21 6.17
N VAL A 22 -5.57 -13.80 5.75
CA VAL A 22 -5.79 -13.28 4.39
C VAL A 22 -4.94 -12.05 4.14
N ALA A 23 -4.94 -11.11 5.11
CA ALA A 23 -4.14 -9.89 4.99
C ALA A 23 -2.64 -10.20 4.92
N GLU A 24 -2.14 -11.08 5.78
CA GLU A 24 -0.72 -11.48 5.77
C GLU A 24 -0.34 -12.05 4.41
N THR A 25 -1.13 -12.96 3.89
CA THR A 25 -0.88 -13.59 2.58
C THR A 25 -0.88 -12.56 1.46
N PHE A 26 -1.89 -11.70 1.43
CA PHE A 26 -1.99 -10.63 0.44
C PHE A 26 -0.78 -9.70 0.48
N LEU A 27 -0.40 -9.24 1.68
CA LEU A 27 0.70 -8.29 1.84
C LEU A 27 2.05 -8.90 1.45
N LYS A 28 2.23 -10.20 1.64
CA LYS A 28 3.42 -10.91 1.15
C LYS A 28 3.42 -11.01 -0.38
N LEU A 29 2.26 -11.29 -0.96
CA LEU A 29 2.13 -11.40 -2.42
C LEU A 29 2.52 -10.11 -3.13
N ILE A 30 2.08 -8.97 -2.62
CA ILE A 30 2.34 -7.68 -3.26
C ILE A 30 3.68 -7.06 -2.87
N GLY A 31 4.45 -7.73 -2.02
CA GLY A 31 5.82 -7.33 -1.69
C GLY A 31 5.96 -6.37 -0.52
N TYR A 32 4.88 -6.06 0.20
CA TYR A 32 4.97 -5.22 1.38
C TYR A 32 5.61 -5.96 2.57
N LEU A 33 5.17 -7.19 2.83
CA LEU A 33 5.76 -8.04 3.87
C LEU A 33 6.78 -8.99 3.27
N SER A 34 7.87 -9.22 4.00
CA SER A 34 8.83 -10.27 3.68
C SER A 34 8.31 -11.62 4.19
N SER A 35 8.91 -12.72 3.73
CA SER A 35 8.48 -14.09 4.10
C SER A 35 8.56 -14.36 5.60
N GLY A 36 9.47 -13.69 6.31
CA GLY A 36 9.64 -13.86 7.77
C GLY A 36 8.73 -12.99 8.62
N GLU A 37 8.03 -12.02 8.03
CA GLU A 37 7.18 -11.09 8.75
C GLU A 37 5.78 -11.65 8.91
N LYS A 38 5.33 -11.77 10.16
CA LYS A 38 4.04 -12.36 10.54
C LYS A 38 3.08 -11.31 11.07
N VAL A 39 1.89 -11.75 11.52
CA VAL A 39 0.84 -10.85 12.03
C VAL A 39 1.25 -10.08 13.29
N ASN A 40 2.29 -10.49 13.99
CA ASN A 40 2.81 -9.77 15.17
C ASN A 40 3.94 -8.80 14.82
N SER A 41 4.38 -8.75 13.56
CA SER A 41 5.44 -7.83 13.14
C SER A 41 4.95 -6.38 13.09
N ILE A 42 5.86 -5.44 13.24
CA ILE A 42 5.52 -4.03 13.18
C ILE A 42 4.94 -3.63 11.82
N PRO A 43 5.52 -4.05 10.67
CA PRO A 43 4.91 -3.69 9.39
C PRO A 43 3.49 -4.23 9.20
N PHE A 44 3.20 -5.45 9.66
CA PHE A 44 1.82 -5.96 9.60
C PHE A 44 0.91 -5.16 10.52
N ARG A 45 1.33 -4.91 11.74
CA ARG A 45 0.51 -4.18 12.73
C ARG A 45 0.24 -2.75 12.27
N LEU A 46 1.20 -2.12 11.58
CA LEU A 46 0.97 -0.80 10.99
C LEU A 46 -0.14 -0.86 9.94
N PHE A 47 -0.04 -1.80 9.01
CA PHE A 47 -1.08 -1.97 8.00
C PHE A 47 -2.44 -2.28 8.65
N ALA A 48 -2.45 -3.09 9.69
CA ALA A 48 -3.67 -3.45 10.43
C ALA A 48 -4.35 -2.22 11.06
N CYS A 49 -3.59 -1.23 11.50
CA CYS A 49 -4.18 0.03 11.99
C CYS A 49 -5.07 0.66 10.91
N PHE A 50 -4.57 0.73 9.69
CA PHE A 50 -5.34 1.30 8.58
C PHE A 50 -6.48 0.38 8.14
N LEU A 51 -6.23 -0.91 8.06
CA LEU A 51 -7.19 -1.89 7.57
C LEU A 51 -8.42 -2.02 8.48
N PHE A 52 -8.19 -2.14 9.79
CA PHE A 52 -9.26 -2.38 10.75
C PHE A 52 -9.91 -1.10 11.28
N HIS A 53 -9.33 0.07 11.00
CA HIS A 53 -9.89 1.37 11.34
C HIS A 53 -9.89 2.27 10.09
N PRO A 54 -10.64 1.90 9.05
CA PRO A 54 -10.48 2.51 7.73
C PRO A 54 -10.94 3.96 7.65
N GLN A 55 -11.77 4.41 8.60
CA GLN A 55 -12.23 5.80 8.62
C GLN A 55 -11.36 6.71 9.49
N LYS A 56 -10.44 6.14 10.25
CA LYS A 56 -9.59 6.93 11.13
C LYS A 56 -8.44 7.56 10.35
N GLU A 57 -8.22 8.84 10.58
CA GLU A 57 -7.04 9.56 10.11
C GLU A 57 -5.95 9.44 11.17
N TRP A 58 -4.86 8.78 10.83
CA TRP A 58 -3.76 8.50 11.75
C TRP A 58 -2.63 9.50 11.59
N MET A 59 -2.18 10.10 12.70
CA MET A 59 -0.92 10.84 12.74
C MET A 59 0.22 9.88 13.07
N VAL A 60 1.44 10.20 12.62
CA VAL A 60 2.62 9.37 12.91
C VAL A 60 2.83 9.23 14.42
N ASP A 61 2.61 10.31 15.19
CA ASP A 61 2.76 10.27 16.64
C ASP A 61 1.81 9.22 17.28
N GLU A 62 0.57 9.13 16.80
CA GLU A 62 -0.37 8.12 17.26
C GLU A 62 0.11 6.71 16.94
N LEU A 63 0.66 6.52 15.76
CA LEU A 63 1.16 5.22 15.31
C LEU A 63 2.36 4.77 16.14
N THR A 64 3.25 5.69 16.54
CA THR A 64 4.39 5.34 17.41
C THR A 64 3.92 4.81 18.75
N ILE A 65 2.88 5.42 19.30
CA ILE A 65 2.29 4.98 20.58
C ILE A 65 1.60 3.63 20.42
N GLU A 66 0.77 3.49 19.40
CA GLU A 66 0.01 2.26 19.15
C GLU A 66 0.92 1.07 18.91
N LEU A 67 1.99 1.26 18.15
CA LEU A 67 2.93 0.21 17.78
C LEU A 67 4.08 0.05 18.77
N LYS A 68 4.19 0.96 19.72
CA LYS A 68 5.28 0.97 20.73
C LYS A 68 6.64 0.92 20.06
N THR A 69 6.88 1.84 19.12
CA THR A 69 8.12 1.90 18.36
C THR A 69 8.52 3.36 18.11
N THR A 70 9.56 3.57 17.33
CA THR A 70 10.09 4.89 17.03
C THR A 70 9.46 5.49 15.78
N LYS A 71 9.53 6.83 15.65
CA LYS A 71 9.08 7.51 14.42
C LYS A 71 9.84 7.00 13.19
N ALA A 72 11.16 6.78 13.32
CA ALA A 72 11.96 6.30 12.20
C ALA A 72 11.46 4.96 11.69
N THR A 73 11.10 4.05 12.60
CA THR A 73 10.55 2.74 12.22
C THR A 73 9.18 2.89 11.55
N VAL A 74 8.31 3.74 12.11
CA VAL A 74 7.00 4.00 11.51
C VAL A 74 7.16 4.55 10.08
N TYR A 75 8.00 5.58 9.88
CA TYR A 75 8.20 6.16 8.56
C TYR A 75 8.75 5.16 7.56
N ARG A 76 9.67 4.28 7.99
CA ARG A 76 10.25 3.26 7.11
C ARG A 76 9.17 2.36 6.52
N HIS A 77 8.27 1.86 7.36
CA HIS A 77 7.18 0.98 6.90
C HIS A 77 6.04 1.75 6.26
N LEU A 78 5.75 2.94 6.76
CA LEU A 78 4.73 3.81 6.18
C LEU A 78 5.07 4.16 4.72
N ASN A 79 6.34 4.46 4.43
CA ASN A 79 6.78 4.76 3.08
C ASN A 79 6.55 3.58 2.13
N LYS A 80 6.70 2.34 2.60
CA LYS A 80 6.39 1.15 1.81
C LYS A 80 4.90 1.04 1.50
N ILE A 81 4.04 1.34 2.48
CA ILE A 81 2.59 1.33 2.25
C ILE A 81 2.21 2.45 1.28
N LYS A 82 2.80 3.63 1.44
CA LYS A 82 2.54 4.76 0.53
C LYS A 82 2.93 4.42 -0.91
N ALA A 83 3.99 3.65 -1.10
CA ALA A 83 4.42 3.22 -2.43
C ALA A 83 3.41 2.27 -3.11
N LEU A 84 2.54 1.62 -2.33
CA LEU A 84 1.44 0.82 -2.88
C LEU A 84 0.28 1.69 -3.37
N ASP A 85 0.26 2.96 -2.99
CA ASP A 85 -0.75 3.96 -3.36
C ASP A 85 -2.17 3.68 -2.85
N ILE A 86 -2.27 2.93 -1.76
CA ILE A 86 -3.56 2.58 -1.13
C ILE A 86 -3.95 3.52 0.00
N LEU A 87 -3.06 4.42 0.41
CA LEU A 87 -3.34 5.41 1.45
C LEU A 87 -3.62 6.77 0.84
N GLU A 88 -4.41 7.56 1.54
CA GLU A 88 -4.55 8.98 1.22
C GLU A 88 -4.01 9.81 2.39
N GLU A 89 -3.46 10.97 2.07
CA GLU A 89 -2.94 11.91 3.05
C GLU A 89 -3.93 13.03 3.29
N GLY A 90 -4.06 13.42 4.56
CA GLY A 90 -4.81 14.59 4.95
C GLY A 90 -3.97 15.46 5.87
N LYS A 91 -4.59 16.48 6.43
CA LYS A 91 -3.95 17.38 7.39
C LYS A 91 -4.91 17.68 8.52
N ILE A 92 -4.38 17.72 9.73
CA ILE A 92 -5.09 18.18 10.91
C ILE A 92 -4.31 19.39 11.46
N ASP A 93 -5.02 20.49 11.72
CA ASP A 93 -4.41 21.65 12.37
C ASP A 93 -4.39 21.43 13.87
N GLU A 94 -3.19 21.36 14.45
CA GLU A 94 -2.99 21.34 15.89
C GLU A 94 -2.24 22.61 16.28
N GLY A 95 -2.96 23.63 16.75
CA GLY A 95 -2.37 24.90 17.13
C GLY A 95 -1.76 25.60 15.92
N LYS A 96 -0.45 25.88 15.97
CA LYS A 96 0.25 26.62 14.92
C LYS A 96 0.80 25.75 13.81
N LYS A 97 0.69 24.41 13.90
CA LYS A 97 1.28 23.46 12.94
C LYS A 97 0.24 22.52 12.40
N ALA A 98 0.16 22.40 11.08
CA ALA A 98 -0.58 21.35 10.44
C ALA A 98 0.22 20.06 10.50
N LYS A 99 -0.42 18.96 10.90
CA LYS A 99 0.20 17.63 10.89
C LYS A 99 -0.45 16.77 9.83
N LYS A 100 0.37 15.99 9.13
CA LYS A 100 -0.12 15.03 8.13
C LYS A 100 -0.84 13.88 8.80
N THR A 101 -1.90 13.44 8.17
CA THR A 101 -2.64 12.25 8.57
C THR A 101 -2.70 11.26 7.42
N TYR A 102 -2.92 10.00 7.75
CA TYR A 102 -2.96 8.90 6.78
C TYR A 102 -4.15 8.01 7.09
N LYS A 103 -4.82 7.56 6.05
CA LYS A 103 -5.87 6.54 6.16
C LYS A 103 -5.98 5.75 4.86
N ILE A 104 -6.69 4.64 4.89
CA ILE A 104 -7.03 3.89 3.66
C ILE A 104 -7.82 4.83 2.73
N ARG A 105 -7.40 4.86 1.48
CA ARG A 105 -8.03 5.69 0.45
C ARG A 105 -9.54 5.39 0.38
N TYR A 106 -10.36 6.44 0.39
CA TYR A 106 -11.83 6.36 0.39
C TYR A 106 -12.43 5.66 1.63
N GLY A 107 -11.61 5.37 2.64
CA GLY A 107 -12.07 4.65 3.83
C GLY A 107 -12.50 3.21 3.56
N ASN A 108 -12.00 2.59 2.49
CA ASN A 108 -12.42 1.26 2.06
C ASN A 108 -11.32 0.61 1.23
N LEU A 109 -10.85 -0.55 1.65
CA LEU A 109 -9.74 -1.23 0.97
C LEU A 109 -10.10 -1.61 -0.47
N LYS A 110 -11.31 -2.09 -0.72
CA LYS A 110 -11.73 -2.48 -2.07
C LYS A 110 -11.69 -1.28 -3.02
N LYS A 111 -12.20 -0.13 -2.58
CA LYS A 111 -12.16 1.09 -3.39
C LYS A 111 -10.73 1.60 -3.58
N ALA A 112 -9.92 1.52 -2.54
CA ALA A 112 -8.51 1.88 -2.63
C ALA A 112 -7.79 0.98 -3.64
N TRP A 113 -8.06 -0.31 -3.61
CA TRP A 113 -7.46 -1.26 -4.55
C TRP A 113 -7.92 -0.99 -5.99
N ASN A 114 -9.19 -0.66 -6.20
CA ASN A 114 -9.68 -0.31 -7.53
C ASN A 114 -8.93 0.90 -8.11
N PHE A 115 -8.61 1.87 -7.27
CA PHE A 115 -7.81 3.03 -7.66
C PHE A 115 -6.40 2.59 -8.10
N VAL A 116 -5.74 1.74 -7.30
CA VAL A 116 -4.41 1.21 -7.63
C VAL A 116 -4.45 0.43 -8.94
N GLU A 117 -5.42 -0.46 -9.08
CA GLU A 117 -5.58 -1.30 -10.27
C GLU A 117 -5.73 -0.46 -11.54
N ALA A 118 -6.57 0.58 -11.50
CA ALA A 118 -6.76 1.46 -12.65
C ALA A 118 -5.45 2.15 -13.06
N ASN A 119 -4.67 2.60 -12.08
CA ASN A 119 -3.39 3.25 -12.36
C ASN A 119 -2.34 2.27 -12.89
N VAL A 120 -2.33 1.05 -12.38
CA VAL A 120 -1.43 -0.01 -12.89
C VAL A 120 -1.80 -0.36 -14.33
N GLU A 121 -3.10 -0.51 -14.64
CA GLU A 121 -3.55 -0.78 -16.00
C GLU A 121 -3.13 0.33 -16.96
N LEU A 122 -3.29 1.59 -16.56
CA LEU A 122 -2.86 2.72 -17.38
C LEU A 122 -1.35 2.67 -17.65
N ALA A 123 -0.56 2.40 -16.63
CA ALA A 123 0.88 2.27 -16.77
C ALA A 123 1.26 1.13 -17.72
N MET A 124 0.59 -0.02 -17.58
CA MET A 124 0.82 -1.17 -18.47
C MET A 124 0.48 -0.86 -19.92
N ASN A 125 -0.63 -0.16 -20.15
CA ASN A 125 -1.02 0.25 -21.51
C ASN A 125 0.03 1.19 -22.09
N ASN A 126 0.56 2.12 -21.31
CA ASN A 126 1.60 3.05 -21.75
C ASN A 126 2.91 2.32 -22.07
N TYR A 127 3.29 1.33 -21.26
CA TYR A 127 4.43 0.46 -21.59
C TYR A 127 4.21 -0.26 -22.90
N GLY A 128 3.00 -0.76 -23.15
CA GLY A 128 2.67 -1.46 -24.38
C GLY A 128 2.83 -0.56 -25.61
N GLU A 129 2.43 0.70 -25.53
CA GLU A 129 2.64 1.65 -26.62
C GLU A 129 4.12 1.89 -26.88
N THR A 130 4.93 2.01 -25.83
CA THR A 130 6.37 2.15 -25.96
C THR A 130 7.00 0.90 -26.60
N VAL A 131 6.57 -0.28 -26.20
CA VAL A 131 7.05 -1.54 -26.77
C VAL A 131 6.71 -1.62 -28.26
N ASN A 132 5.48 -1.24 -28.64
CA ASN A 132 5.06 -1.22 -30.05
C ASN A 132 5.94 -0.28 -30.86
N HIS A 133 6.23 0.90 -30.32
CA HIS A 133 7.11 1.86 -30.99
C HIS A 133 8.53 1.32 -31.14
N LEU A 134 9.07 0.72 -30.07
CA LEU A 134 10.40 0.10 -30.10
C LEU A 134 10.49 -0.99 -31.16
N GLN A 135 9.45 -1.83 -31.26
CA GLN A 135 9.42 -2.90 -32.28
C GLN A 135 9.48 -2.33 -33.69
N LYS A 136 8.74 -1.25 -33.95
CA LYS A 136 8.77 -0.58 -35.26
C LYS A 136 10.16 -0.03 -35.58
N LEU A 137 10.83 0.56 -34.60
CA LEU A 137 12.19 1.09 -34.80
C LEU A 137 13.19 -0.01 -35.11
N VAL A 138 13.06 -1.16 -34.43
CA VAL A 138 13.94 -2.31 -34.68
C VAL A 138 13.72 -2.89 -36.08
N GLU A 139 12.47 -3.01 -36.52
CA GLU A 139 12.14 -3.53 -37.85
C GLU A 139 12.57 -2.62 -39.00
N ALA A 140 12.69 -1.30 -38.74
CA ALA A 140 13.08 -0.33 -39.76
C ALA A 140 14.57 -0.34 -40.10
N LYS A 141 15.38 -1.08 -39.36
CA LYS A 141 16.83 -1.16 -39.63
C LYS A 141 17.20 -2.22 -40.67
#